data_f57c5091fe85efb0da683a2eff82c286
#
_entry.id   f57c5091fe85efb0da683a2eff82c286
#
_cell.length_a   1.000
_cell.length_b   1.000
_cell.length_c   1.000
_cell.angle_alpha   90.00
_cell.angle_beta   90.00
_cell.angle_gamma   90.00
#
_symmetry.space_group_name_H-M   'P 1'
#
loop_
_entity.id
_entity.type
_entity.pdbx_description
1 polymer ?
#
loop_
_entity_poly.entity_id
_entity_poly.type
_entity_poly.pdbx_seq_one_letter_code
_entity_poly.pdbx_strand_id
1 'polypeptide(L)'
;MKKNNILIFYVLAFLQGLIFYSSVCTLYRTDCGISLTQMGLIDGVLCICVILFEVPWGLICDRIGYRKTIVISNGFFFLSKLAFYKATTFWGFVIERVLLGIASSGLSGCDTALLYLSVPKEKAIGTFGRMSMFGTLGMCCASLSFSLFFSHNLRGAALWTAIMHFASFVISFFLVDVKEEKKEQETKNSLLQTALTCKKMLPVLIASLLLTESMHTLTTYYNQLQYESVGIPVQWFGILFMIMNLVSLSTGLLDTITQRIQRDHFMMMLFVMAAVLSIGIIFTHSAILSVVIFECMVCAESMTYALMNDIQNESIDGTPRASTLSLYSLFQHLGMFFTGVSFGVAADHSLTAAYGLSAVFCVVGLISYIFWYKNRSMLVKKEEKESNP
;
A
#
# COMPACT_ATOMS: atom_id res chain seq x y z
N MET A 1 23.58 -21.92 6.62
CA MET A 1 22.90 -21.58 5.37
C MET A 1 21.58 -20.81 5.61
N LYS A 2 20.63 -21.26 6.46
CA LYS A 2 19.38 -20.52 6.74
C LYS A 2 19.60 -19.11 7.32
N LYS A 3 20.59 -18.89 8.16
CA LYS A 3 20.90 -17.57 8.74
C LYS A 3 21.32 -16.52 7.69
N ASN A 4 21.87 -16.93 6.56
CA ASN A 4 22.27 -16.01 5.49
C ASN A 4 21.04 -15.42 4.78
N ASN A 5 19.95 -16.19 4.61
CA ASN A 5 18.72 -15.67 3.99
C ASN A 5 18.17 -14.46 4.77
N ILE A 6 18.18 -14.52 6.10
CA ILE A 6 17.66 -13.42 6.95
C ILE A 6 18.43 -12.11 6.68
N LEU A 7 19.75 -12.18 6.65
CA LEU A 7 20.57 -11.01 6.35
C LEU A 7 20.31 -10.49 4.93
N ILE A 8 20.24 -11.42 3.96
CA ILE A 8 19.96 -11.06 2.56
C ILE A 8 18.59 -10.37 2.46
N PHE A 9 17.55 -10.87 3.12
CA PHE A 9 16.24 -10.22 3.13
C PHE A 9 16.27 -8.82 3.74
N TYR A 10 17.05 -8.58 4.80
CA TYR A 10 17.20 -7.23 5.35
C TYR A 10 17.88 -6.29 4.36
N VAL A 11 18.91 -6.76 3.67
CA VAL A 11 19.60 -5.97 2.64
C VAL A 11 18.69 -5.74 1.44
N LEU A 12 17.93 -6.75 0.99
CA LEU A 12 16.95 -6.60 -0.08
C LEU A 12 15.87 -5.57 0.28
N ALA A 13 15.29 -5.65 1.50
CA ALA A 13 14.30 -4.71 1.96
C ALA A 13 14.84 -3.28 1.99
N PHE A 14 16.06 -3.09 2.49
CA PHE A 14 16.72 -1.78 2.49
C PHE A 14 16.93 -1.24 1.08
N LEU A 15 17.49 -2.05 0.17
CA LEU A 15 17.75 -1.63 -1.21
C LEU A 15 16.46 -1.34 -1.99
N GLN A 16 15.42 -2.14 -1.79
CA GLN A 16 14.10 -1.93 -2.41
C GLN A 16 13.41 -0.67 -1.87
N GLY A 17 13.69 -0.30 -0.61
CA GLY A 17 13.27 0.98 -0.04
C GLY A 17 13.98 2.20 -0.63
N LEU A 18 15.14 2.04 -1.28
CA LEU A 18 15.90 3.14 -1.88
C LEU A 18 15.26 3.65 -3.19
N ILE A 19 14.07 4.25 -3.07
CA ILE A 19 13.34 4.87 -4.20
C ILE A 19 13.50 6.39 -4.08
N PHE A 20 14.56 6.93 -4.66
CA PHE A 20 14.96 8.33 -4.51
C PHE A 20 13.95 9.33 -5.10
N TYR A 21 13.13 8.94 -6.07
CA TYR A 21 12.12 9.79 -6.70
C TYR A 21 10.73 9.71 -6.04
N SER A 22 10.53 8.91 -4.99
CA SER A 22 9.20 8.70 -4.40
C SER A 22 8.54 9.99 -3.94
N SER A 23 9.31 10.91 -3.35
CA SER A 23 8.83 12.22 -2.88
C SER A 23 8.44 13.20 -3.98
N VAL A 24 8.72 12.88 -5.26
CA VAL A 24 8.50 13.76 -6.41
C VAL A 24 7.96 13.01 -7.64
N CYS A 25 7.42 11.81 -7.45
CA CYS A 25 6.99 10.98 -8.57
C CYS A 25 5.87 11.60 -9.40
N THR A 26 4.98 12.38 -8.77
CA THR A 26 3.91 13.12 -9.44
C THR A 26 4.49 14.26 -10.27
N LEU A 27 5.35 15.09 -9.67
CA LEU A 27 6.01 16.19 -10.39
C LEU A 27 6.84 15.67 -11.57
N TYR A 28 7.58 14.57 -11.38
CA TYR A 28 8.35 13.96 -12.49
C TYR A 28 7.47 13.59 -13.67
N ARG A 29 6.26 13.06 -13.42
CA ARG A 29 5.31 12.68 -14.47
C ARG A 29 4.62 13.89 -15.08
N THR A 30 4.25 14.91 -14.29
CA THR A 30 3.68 16.17 -14.82
C THR A 30 4.68 16.90 -15.68
N ASP A 31 5.96 16.94 -15.33
CA ASP A 31 7.05 17.48 -16.14
C ASP A 31 7.21 16.76 -17.49
N CYS A 32 6.83 15.47 -17.55
CA CYS A 32 6.76 14.70 -18.79
C CYS A 32 5.44 14.92 -19.57
N GLY A 33 4.57 15.83 -19.14
CA GLY A 33 3.29 16.12 -19.79
C GLY A 33 2.19 15.08 -19.53
N ILE A 34 2.32 14.26 -18.47
CA ILE A 34 1.31 13.28 -18.07
C ILE A 34 0.25 13.97 -17.20
N SER A 35 -1.02 13.91 -17.61
CA SER A 35 -2.12 14.44 -16.82
C SER A 35 -2.42 13.58 -15.59
N LEU A 36 -3.13 14.12 -14.60
CA LEU A 36 -3.47 13.40 -13.39
C LEU A 36 -4.46 12.25 -13.65
N THR A 37 -5.35 12.40 -14.65
CA THR A 37 -6.18 11.29 -15.16
C THR A 37 -5.31 10.19 -15.74
N GLN A 38 -4.33 10.54 -16.56
CA GLN A 38 -3.39 9.56 -17.12
C GLN A 38 -2.58 8.85 -16.02
N MET A 39 -2.23 9.54 -14.93
CA MET A 39 -1.58 8.90 -13.77
C MET A 39 -2.50 7.88 -13.09
N GLY A 40 -3.77 8.20 -12.89
CA GLY A 40 -4.76 7.26 -12.37
C GLY A 40 -4.92 6.02 -13.26
N LEU A 41 -4.92 6.20 -14.58
CA LEU A 41 -4.95 5.08 -15.53
C LEU A 41 -3.67 4.24 -15.47
N ILE A 42 -2.49 4.87 -15.39
CA ILE A 42 -1.20 4.20 -15.27
C ILE A 42 -1.16 3.35 -13.99
N ASP A 43 -1.60 3.90 -12.84
CA ASP A 43 -1.63 3.16 -11.58
C ASP A 43 -2.71 2.07 -11.59
N GLY A 44 -3.82 2.29 -12.31
CA GLY A 44 -4.82 1.26 -12.57
C GLY A 44 -4.29 0.07 -13.38
N VAL A 45 -3.37 0.30 -14.33
CA VAL A 45 -2.69 -0.80 -15.04
C VAL A 45 -1.91 -1.68 -14.07
N LEU A 46 -1.25 -1.10 -13.06
CA LEU A 46 -0.57 -1.86 -12.01
C LEU A 46 -1.56 -2.79 -11.29
N CYS A 47 -2.71 -2.26 -10.86
CA CYS A 47 -3.75 -3.04 -10.18
C CYS A 47 -4.23 -4.23 -11.02
N ILE A 48 -4.53 -3.99 -12.31
CA ILE A 48 -4.94 -5.04 -13.24
C ILE A 48 -3.84 -6.10 -13.41
N CYS A 49 -2.59 -5.68 -13.56
CA CYS A 49 -1.47 -6.61 -13.68
C CYS A 49 -1.29 -7.46 -12.41
N VAL A 50 -1.41 -6.88 -11.22
CA VAL A 50 -1.34 -7.63 -9.97
C VAL A 50 -2.41 -8.72 -9.95
N ILE A 51 -3.67 -8.39 -10.25
CA ILE A 51 -4.78 -9.33 -10.31
C ILE A 51 -4.52 -10.46 -11.31
N LEU A 52 -4.06 -10.13 -12.51
CA LEU A 52 -3.86 -11.10 -13.58
C LEU A 52 -2.68 -12.04 -13.33
N PHE A 53 -1.62 -11.55 -12.69
CA PHE A 53 -0.39 -12.31 -12.52
C PHE A 53 -0.25 -13.01 -11.16
N GLU A 54 -1.09 -12.72 -10.17
CA GLU A 54 -1.03 -13.34 -8.84
C GLU A 54 -1.16 -14.88 -8.91
N VAL A 55 -2.19 -15.38 -9.60
CA VAL A 55 -2.42 -16.82 -9.75
C VAL A 55 -1.34 -17.49 -10.61
N PRO A 56 -0.98 -16.99 -11.82
CA PRO A 56 0.12 -17.53 -12.59
C PRO A 56 1.44 -17.62 -11.83
N TRP A 57 1.79 -16.58 -11.06
CA TRP A 57 3.02 -16.59 -10.27
C TRP A 57 2.99 -17.61 -9.14
N GLY A 58 1.86 -17.84 -8.47
CA GLY A 58 1.71 -18.94 -7.52
C GLY A 58 2.05 -20.29 -8.14
N LEU A 59 1.46 -20.59 -9.32
CA LEU A 59 1.73 -21.84 -10.04
C LEU A 59 3.19 -21.96 -10.52
N ILE A 60 3.80 -20.86 -10.93
CA ILE A 60 5.22 -20.81 -11.30
C ILE A 60 6.09 -21.09 -10.07
N CYS A 61 5.80 -20.41 -8.95
CA CYS A 61 6.52 -20.58 -7.69
C CYS A 61 6.53 -22.04 -7.21
N ASP A 62 5.38 -22.72 -7.29
CA ASP A 62 5.26 -24.13 -6.94
C ASP A 62 6.15 -25.06 -7.79
N ARG A 63 6.40 -24.67 -9.05
CA ARG A 63 7.23 -25.45 -9.99
C ARG A 63 8.71 -25.17 -9.88
N ILE A 64 9.11 -23.89 -9.80
CA ILE A 64 10.52 -23.49 -9.86
C ILE A 64 11.15 -23.22 -8.50
N GLY A 65 10.32 -23.08 -7.43
CA GLY A 65 10.71 -22.80 -6.06
C GLY A 65 10.81 -21.31 -5.73
N TYR A 66 10.76 -21.00 -4.43
CA TYR A 66 10.72 -19.62 -3.90
C TYR A 66 11.91 -18.78 -4.34
N ARG A 67 13.12 -19.31 -4.22
CA ARG A 67 14.35 -18.58 -4.57
C ARG A 67 14.33 -18.08 -6.01
N LYS A 68 14.05 -18.97 -6.96
CA LYS A 68 14.08 -18.60 -8.39
C LYS A 68 12.98 -17.57 -8.71
N THR A 69 11.82 -17.73 -8.12
CA THR A 69 10.71 -16.77 -8.26
C THR A 69 11.13 -15.39 -7.76
N ILE A 70 11.72 -15.29 -6.57
CA ILE A 70 12.19 -14.01 -6.00
C ILE A 70 13.27 -13.38 -6.88
N VAL A 71 14.21 -14.16 -7.43
CA VAL A 71 15.25 -13.65 -8.32
C VAL A 71 14.66 -13.08 -9.60
N ILE A 72 13.75 -13.81 -10.26
CA ILE A 72 13.10 -13.35 -11.48
C ILE A 72 12.27 -12.08 -11.20
N SER A 73 11.53 -12.05 -10.11
CA SER A 73 10.73 -10.89 -9.71
C SER A 73 11.59 -9.65 -9.43
N ASN A 74 12.74 -9.81 -8.76
CA ASN A 74 13.69 -8.71 -8.58
C ASN A 74 14.28 -8.21 -9.92
N GLY A 75 14.45 -9.10 -10.90
CA GLY A 75 14.84 -8.72 -12.27
C GLY A 75 13.77 -7.83 -12.92
N PHE A 76 12.47 -8.19 -12.82
CA PHE A 76 11.37 -7.35 -13.30
C PHE A 76 11.27 -6.03 -12.52
N PHE A 77 11.53 -6.03 -11.22
CA PHE A 77 11.61 -4.79 -10.43
C PHE A 77 12.68 -3.85 -10.97
N PHE A 78 13.89 -4.35 -11.20
CA PHE A 78 14.96 -3.56 -11.82
C PHE A 78 14.54 -3.01 -13.18
N LEU A 79 13.98 -3.86 -14.04
CA LEU A 79 13.53 -3.43 -15.36
C LEU A 79 12.42 -2.35 -15.28
N SER A 80 11.51 -2.43 -14.30
CA SER A 80 10.50 -1.40 -14.09
C SER A 80 11.12 -0.05 -13.71
N LYS A 81 12.14 -0.04 -12.82
CA LYS A 81 12.82 1.19 -12.43
C LYS A 81 13.66 1.78 -13.57
N LEU A 82 14.26 0.92 -14.38
CA LEU A 82 14.96 1.34 -15.60
C LEU A 82 13.96 1.92 -16.63
N ALA A 83 12.79 1.31 -16.79
CA ALA A 83 11.71 1.83 -17.64
C ALA A 83 11.23 3.20 -17.13
N PHE A 84 11.04 3.39 -15.82
CA PHE A 84 10.68 4.68 -15.23
C PHE A 84 11.73 5.76 -15.54
N TYR A 85 13.01 5.45 -15.38
CA TYR A 85 14.10 6.39 -15.73
C TYR A 85 14.07 6.83 -17.20
N LYS A 86 13.73 5.92 -18.11
CA LYS A 86 13.68 6.19 -19.54
C LYS A 86 12.34 6.75 -20.02
N ALA A 87 11.29 6.60 -19.23
CA ALA A 87 9.95 7.04 -19.59
C ALA A 87 9.87 8.57 -19.71
N THR A 88 9.26 9.02 -20.80
CA THR A 88 8.94 10.43 -21.09
C THR A 88 7.55 10.56 -21.69
N THR A 89 6.84 9.46 -21.84
CA THR A 89 5.52 9.40 -22.47
C THR A 89 4.58 8.52 -21.65
N PHE A 90 3.28 8.67 -21.85
CA PHE A 90 2.26 7.83 -21.23
C PHE A 90 2.57 6.33 -21.36
N TRP A 91 2.89 5.86 -22.57
CA TRP A 91 3.17 4.44 -22.81
C TRP A 91 4.46 3.96 -22.13
N GLY A 92 5.45 4.82 -21.95
CA GLY A 92 6.66 4.51 -21.21
C GLY A 92 6.34 4.21 -19.73
N PHE A 93 5.46 5.00 -19.11
CA PHE A 93 5.01 4.77 -17.72
C PHE A 93 4.05 3.57 -17.64
N VAL A 94 3.24 3.29 -18.65
CA VAL A 94 2.43 2.06 -18.71
C VAL A 94 3.32 0.82 -18.72
N ILE A 95 4.37 0.80 -19.53
CA ILE A 95 5.35 -0.32 -19.56
C ILE A 95 5.99 -0.49 -18.18
N GLU A 96 6.38 0.60 -17.54
CA GLU A 96 6.92 0.56 -16.16
C GLU A 96 5.95 -0.10 -15.20
N ARG A 97 4.66 0.26 -15.24
CA ARG A 97 3.64 -0.31 -14.35
C ARG A 97 3.33 -1.77 -14.65
N VAL A 98 3.35 -2.18 -15.90
CA VAL A 98 3.22 -3.60 -16.27
C VAL A 98 4.37 -4.41 -15.68
N LEU A 99 5.62 -3.95 -15.88
CA LEU A 99 6.80 -4.62 -15.32
C LEU A 99 6.76 -4.66 -13.78
N LEU A 100 6.32 -3.57 -13.15
CA LEU A 100 6.15 -3.48 -11.70
C LEU A 100 5.08 -4.45 -11.20
N GLY A 101 3.95 -4.57 -11.91
CA GLY A 101 2.87 -5.48 -11.57
C GLY A 101 3.31 -6.95 -11.65
N ILE A 102 4.04 -7.33 -12.69
CA ILE A 102 4.66 -8.66 -12.81
C ILE A 102 5.61 -8.92 -11.64
N ALA A 103 6.46 -7.95 -11.30
CA ALA A 103 7.41 -8.07 -10.20
C ALA A 103 6.72 -8.23 -8.84
N SER A 104 5.74 -7.37 -8.55
CA SER A 104 5.03 -7.35 -7.27
C SER A 104 4.22 -8.64 -7.05
N SER A 105 3.52 -9.11 -8.08
CA SER A 105 2.77 -10.38 -8.02
C SER A 105 3.69 -11.57 -7.77
N GLY A 106 4.90 -11.58 -8.36
CA GLY A 106 5.85 -12.67 -8.17
C GLY A 106 6.57 -12.64 -6.81
N LEU A 107 6.68 -11.48 -6.17
CA LEU A 107 7.17 -11.39 -4.79
C LEU A 107 6.09 -11.71 -3.78
N SER A 108 4.83 -11.37 -4.09
CA SER A 108 3.68 -11.57 -3.20
C SER A 108 3.63 -13.03 -2.69
N GLY A 109 3.74 -13.19 -1.36
CA GLY A 109 3.74 -14.49 -0.70
C GLY A 109 5.04 -15.29 -0.79
N CYS A 110 5.85 -15.16 -1.85
CA CYS A 110 7.09 -15.95 -2.02
C CYS A 110 8.20 -15.46 -1.09
N ASP A 111 8.36 -14.17 -0.92
CA ASP A 111 9.34 -13.55 -0.02
C ASP A 111 9.02 -13.86 1.45
N THR A 112 7.77 -13.69 1.85
CA THR A 112 7.29 -14.00 3.19
C THR A 112 7.39 -15.49 3.50
N ALA A 113 7.05 -16.37 2.56
CA ALA A 113 7.16 -17.82 2.71
C ALA A 113 8.64 -18.25 2.88
N LEU A 114 9.55 -17.80 2.00
CA LEU A 114 10.95 -18.17 2.10
C LEU A 114 11.58 -17.63 3.39
N LEU A 115 11.24 -16.40 3.80
CA LEU A 115 11.70 -15.83 5.05
C LEU A 115 11.19 -16.64 6.24
N TYR A 116 9.90 -16.97 6.28
CA TYR A 116 9.29 -17.77 7.33
C TYR A 116 9.97 -19.14 7.48
N LEU A 117 10.22 -19.85 6.36
CA LEU A 117 10.92 -21.13 6.34
C LEU A 117 12.41 -21.03 6.75
N SER A 118 12.98 -19.83 6.69
CA SER A 118 14.38 -19.57 7.05
C SER A 118 14.58 -19.24 8.53
N VAL A 119 13.49 -19.01 9.29
CA VAL A 119 13.51 -18.51 10.68
C VAL A 119 12.86 -19.51 11.62
N PRO A 120 13.37 -19.70 12.86
CA PRO A 120 12.64 -20.41 13.91
C PRO A 120 11.30 -19.71 14.21
N LYS A 121 10.23 -20.47 14.42
CA LYS A 121 8.85 -19.95 14.59
C LYS A 121 8.76 -18.88 15.67
N GLU A 122 9.48 -19.05 16.77
CA GLU A 122 9.50 -18.14 17.92
C GLU A 122 10.11 -16.77 17.58
N LYS A 123 10.91 -16.68 16.51
CA LYS A 123 11.60 -15.46 16.09
C LYS A 123 10.98 -14.83 14.83
N ALA A 124 9.94 -15.45 14.25
CA ALA A 124 9.36 -15.03 12.99
C ALA A 124 8.84 -13.57 13.06
N ILE A 125 8.00 -13.25 14.05
CA ILE A 125 7.41 -11.89 14.22
C ILE A 125 8.50 -10.82 14.29
N GLY A 126 9.52 -11.02 15.13
CA GLY A 126 10.61 -10.05 15.27
C GLY A 126 11.50 -9.94 14.01
N THR A 127 11.56 -10.99 13.17
CA THR A 127 12.31 -10.97 11.91
C THR A 127 11.56 -10.20 10.83
N PHE A 128 10.25 -10.40 10.72
CA PHE A 128 9.40 -9.62 9.82
C PHE A 128 9.36 -8.14 10.20
N GLY A 129 9.26 -7.83 11.50
CA GLY A 129 9.34 -6.46 12.00
C GLY A 129 10.65 -5.76 11.63
N ARG A 130 11.79 -6.46 11.75
CA ARG A 130 13.09 -5.92 11.33
C ARG A 130 13.18 -5.75 9.80
N MET A 131 12.65 -6.69 9.02
CA MET A 131 12.60 -6.54 7.56
C MET A 131 11.83 -5.28 7.17
N SER A 132 10.66 -5.04 7.75
CA SER A 132 9.88 -3.82 7.54
C SER A 132 10.66 -2.56 7.95
N MET A 133 11.34 -2.60 9.10
CA MET A 133 12.17 -1.50 9.58
C MET A 133 13.30 -1.17 8.60
N PHE A 134 13.99 -2.17 8.03
CA PHE A 134 15.03 -1.93 7.02
C PHE A 134 14.46 -1.33 5.74
N GLY A 135 13.26 -1.73 5.31
CA GLY A 135 12.55 -1.11 4.19
C GLY A 135 12.27 0.38 4.45
N THR A 136 11.70 0.69 5.62
CA THR A 136 11.43 2.08 6.02
C THR A 136 12.73 2.91 6.14
N LEU A 137 13.79 2.34 6.70
CA LEU A 137 15.10 3.00 6.73
C LEU A 137 15.63 3.31 5.33
N GLY A 138 15.47 2.38 4.38
CA GLY A 138 15.81 2.62 2.97
C GLY A 138 15.03 3.80 2.39
N MET A 139 13.72 3.86 2.61
CA MET A 139 12.88 4.97 2.16
C MET A 139 13.28 6.30 2.81
N CYS A 140 13.57 6.33 4.09
CA CYS A 140 14.05 7.54 4.78
C CYS A 140 15.40 8.00 4.23
N CYS A 141 16.34 7.07 4.01
CA CYS A 141 17.64 7.39 3.42
C CYS A 141 17.50 7.92 1.99
N ALA A 142 16.62 7.31 1.17
CA ALA A 142 16.35 7.76 -0.19
C ALA A 142 15.75 9.18 -0.21
N SER A 143 14.78 9.42 0.65
CA SER A 143 14.07 10.70 0.76
C SER A 143 15.00 11.83 1.22
N LEU A 144 15.84 11.56 2.22
CA LEU A 144 16.87 12.51 2.66
C LEU A 144 17.91 12.77 1.57
N SER A 145 18.37 11.70 0.90
CA SER A 145 19.32 11.82 -0.22
C SER A 145 18.74 12.61 -1.39
N PHE A 146 17.42 12.47 -1.65
CA PHE A 146 16.76 13.30 -2.66
C PHE A 146 16.88 14.80 -2.31
N SER A 147 16.55 15.19 -1.11
CA SER A 147 16.64 16.59 -0.67
C SER A 147 18.07 17.16 -0.75
N LEU A 148 19.06 16.34 -0.42
CA LEU A 148 20.46 16.80 -0.37
C LEU A 148 21.15 16.81 -1.75
N PHE A 149 20.83 15.84 -2.63
CA PHE A 149 21.64 15.60 -3.83
C PHE A 149 20.85 15.62 -5.14
N PHE A 150 19.54 15.36 -5.12
CA PHE A 150 18.76 15.12 -6.34
C PHE A 150 17.64 16.15 -6.59
N SER A 151 17.43 17.12 -5.70
CA SER A 151 16.35 18.12 -5.82
C SER A 151 16.36 18.90 -7.13
N HIS A 152 17.54 19.06 -7.74
CA HIS A 152 17.73 19.72 -9.05
C HIS A 152 17.89 18.73 -10.21
N ASN A 153 17.82 17.43 -9.95
CA ASN A 153 18.03 16.41 -10.97
C ASN A 153 17.11 15.19 -10.74
N LEU A 154 15.84 15.36 -11.08
CA LEU A 154 14.81 14.31 -10.90
C LEU A 154 15.16 13.03 -11.69
N ARG A 155 15.75 13.17 -12.89
CA ARG A 155 16.22 12.01 -13.66
C ARG A 155 17.38 11.29 -12.98
N GLY A 156 18.28 12.01 -12.33
CA GLY A 156 19.34 11.43 -11.52
C GLY A 156 18.77 10.57 -10.39
N ALA A 157 17.74 11.04 -9.69
CA ALA A 157 17.04 10.27 -8.66
C ALA A 157 16.45 8.95 -9.22
N ALA A 158 15.82 9.01 -10.41
CA ALA A 158 15.29 7.82 -11.07
C ALA A 158 16.40 6.84 -11.48
N LEU A 159 17.54 7.32 -11.99
CA LEU A 159 18.68 6.49 -12.34
C LEU A 159 19.27 5.77 -11.12
N TRP A 160 19.50 6.50 -10.03
CA TRP A 160 20.04 5.89 -8.81
C TRP A 160 19.08 4.88 -8.20
N THR A 161 17.75 5.10 -8.31
CA THR A 161 16.76 4.09 -7.95
C THR A 161 16.93 2.81 -8.77
N ALA A 162 17.10 2.92 -10.09
CA ALA A 162 17.35 1.77 -10.94
C ALA A 162 18.65 1.03 -10.58
N ILE A 163 19.74 1.76 -10.25
CA ILE A 163 21.01 1.18 -9.80
C ILE A 163 20.82 0.39 -8.51
N MET A 164 20.10 0.90 -7.52
CA MET A 164 19.85 0.18 -6.26
C MET A 164 18.99 -1.06 -6.46
N HIS A 165 18.02 -1.02 -7.36
CA HIS A 165 17.20 -2.19 -7.70
C HIS A 165 18.00 -3.22 -8.52
N PHE A 166 18.95 -2.78 -9.34
CA PHE A 166 19.94 -3.70 -9.96
C PHE A 166 20.79 -4.40 -8.88
N ALA A 167 21.29 -3.66 -7.90
CA ALA A 167 22.02 -4.26 -6.78
C ALA A 167 21.14 -5.26 -6.00
N SER A 168 19.86 -4.93 -5.77
CA SER A 168 18.88 -5.85 -5.17
C SER A 168 18.71 -7.12 -6.01
N PHE A 169 18.58 -6.99 -7.34
CA PHE A 169 18.52 -8.13 -8.25
C PHE A 169 19.76 -9.02 -8.12
N VAL A 170 20.97 -8.44 -8.16
CA VAL A 170 22.22 -9.20 -8.02
C VAL A 170 22.33 -9.89 -6.66
N ILE A 171 21.96 -9.21 -5.57
CA ILE A 171 22.00 -9.78 -4.21
C ILE A 171 20.98 -10.91 -4.05
N SER A 172 19.85 -10.86 -4.74
CA SER A 172 18.84 -11.92 -4.67
C SER A 172 19.35 -13.29 -5.13
N PHE A 173 20.41 -13.36 -5.97
CA PHE A 173 21.02 -14.61 -6.37
C PHE A 173 21.70 -15.37 -5.23
N PHE A 174 22.04 -14.70 -4.14
CA PHE A 174 22.66 -15.32 -2.96
C PHE A 174 21.65 -15.95 -2.00
N LEU A 175 20.36 -15.80 -2.24
CA LEU A 175 19.32 -16.53 -1.50
C LEU A 175 19.51 -18.03 -1.67
N VAL A 176 19.16 -18.78 -0.64
CA VAL A 176 19.22 -20.25 -0.63
C VAL A 176 17.82 -20.80 -0.51
N ASP A 177 17.48 -21.73 -1.38
CA ASP A 177 16.18 -22.38 -1.36
C ASP A 177 16.01 -23.24 -0.09
N VAL A 178 14.82 -23.22 0.48
CA VAL A 178 14.45 -24.04 1.63
C VAL A 178 13.28 -24.91 1.20
N LYS A 179 13.49 -26.22 1.22
CA LYS A 179 12.43 -27.18 0.88
C LYS A 179 11.34 -27.12 1.94
N GLU A 180 10.12 -26.92 1.49
CA GLU A 180 8.92 -27.08 2.29
C GLU A 180 8.53 -28.54 2.30
N GLU A 181 8.23 -29.12 3.46
CA GLU A 181 7.53 -30.39 3.55
C GLU A 181 6.08 -30.13 3.08
N LYS A 182 5.72 -30.67 1.91
CA LYS A 182 4.37 -30.53 1.35
C LYS A 182 3.35 -31.03 2.38
N LYS A 183 2.65 -30.09 3.01
CA LYS A 183 1.38 -30.42 3.67
C LYS A 183 0.34 -30.52 2.57
N GLU A 184 -0.35 -31.65 2.53
CA GLU A 184 -1.53 -31.83 1.68
C GLU A 184 -2.49 -30.66 1.93
N GLN A 185 -2.87 -29.96 0.86
CA GLN A 185 -3.85 -28.89 0.92
C GLN A 185 -5.21 -29.50 1.31
N GLU A 186 -5.64 -29.22 2.53
CA GLU A 186 -6.99 -29.56 2.95
C GLU A 186 -8.03 -28.72 2.19
N THR A 187 -8.93 -29.47 1.58
CA THR A 187 -10.36 -29.25 1.37
C THR A 187 -10.81 -28.07 0.49
N LYS A 188 -11.49 -28.52 -0.57
CA LYS A 188 -12.52 -27.81 -1.35
C LYS A 188 -13.65 -27.32 -0.45
N ASN A 189 -13.44 -26.26 0.31
CA ASN A 189 -14.56 -25.55 0.91
C ASN A 189 -15.26 -24.72 -0.17
N SER A 190 -16.57 -24.72 -0.13
CA SER A 190 -17.46 -24.19 -1.15
C SER A 190 -17.12 -22.71 -1.46
N LEU A 191 -16.75 -22.43 -2.72
CA LEU A 191 -16.64 -21.07 -3.27
C LEU A 191 -17.88 -20.24 -2.94
N LEU A 192 -19.03 -20.86 -2.80
CA LEU A 192 -20.29 -20.21 -2.42
C LEU A 192 -20.24 -19.63 -0.99
N GLN A 193 -19.68 -20.37 -0.01
CA GLN A 193 -19.55 -19.86 1.36
C GLN A 193 -18.59 -18.66 1.42
N THR A 194 -17.48 -18.75 0.70
CA THR A 194 -16.53 -17.64 0.60
C THR A 194 -17.18 -16.41 -0.02
N ALA A 195 -17.95 -16.57 -1.11
CA ALA A 195 -18.68 -15.48 -1.74
C ALA A 195 -19.75 -14.86 -0.83
N LEU A 196 -20.46 -15.66 -0.03
CA LEU A 196 -21.45 -15.18 0.95
C LEU A 196 -20.81 -14.38 2.08
N THR A 197 -19.64 -14.81 2.56
CA THR A 197 -18.84 -14.05 3.55
C THR A 197 -18.41 -12.70 2.99
N CYS A 198 -17.91 -12.68 1.75
CA CYS A 198 -17.57 -11.42 1.06
C CYS A 198 -18.78 -10.48 0.93
N LYS A 199 -19.96 -11.01 0.63
CA LYS A 199 -21.20 -10.20 0.53
C LYS A 199 -21.55 -9.52 1.86
N LYS A 200 -21.39 -10.20 2.99
CA LYS A 200 -21.63 -9.63 4.34
C LYS A 200 -20.62 -8.54 4.68
N MET A 201 -19.38 -8.67 4.19
CA MET A 201 -18.29 -7.73 4.42
C MET A 201 -18.25 -6.58 3.42
N LEU A 202 -19.06 -6.63 2.35
CA LEU A 202 -19.01 -5.63 1.27
C LEU A 202 -19.10 -4.17 1.78
N PRO A 203 -19.95 -3.80 2.75
CA PRO A 203 -19.98 -2.42 3.25
C PRO A 203 -18.67 -2.00 3.94
N VAL A 204 -18.00 -2.91 4.66
CA VAL A 204 -16.69 -2.64 5.27
C VAL A 204 -15.60 -2.53 4.20
N LEU A 205 -15.64 -3.38 3.18
CA LEU A 205 -14.69 -3.32 2.08
C LEU A 205 -14.82 -2.00 1.29
N ILE A 206 -16.05 -1.54 1.05
CA ILE A 206 -16.32 -0.22 0.44
C ILE A 206 -15.79 0.90 1.36
N ALA A 207 -16.11 0.83 2.66
CA ALA A 207 -15.64 1.81 3.62
C ALA A 207 -14.11 1.88 3.68
N SER A 208 -13.45 0.71 3.77
CA SER A 208 -11.99 0.58 3.75
C SER A 208 -11.41 1.20 2.48
N LEU A 209 -11.90 0.78 1.32
CA LEU A 209 -11.44 1.28 0.03
C LEU A 209 -11.55 2.81 -0.05
N LEU A 210 -12.71 3.37 0.22
CA LEU A 210 -12.95 4.80 0.04
C LEU A 210 -12.10 5.64 0.99
N LEU A 211 -11.86 5.19 2.22
CA LEU A 211 -11.03 5.92 3.18
C LEU A 211 -9.55 5.79 2.85
N THR A 212 -9.06 4.54 2.67
CA THR A 212 -7.63 4.32 2.43
C THR A 212 -7.18 4.94 1.12
N GLU A 213 -7.95 4.78 0.04
CA GLU A 213 -7.59 5.35 -1.26
C GLU A 213 -7.68 6.88 -1.28
N SER A 214 -8.65 7.46 -0.55
CA SER A 214 -8.72 8.92 -0.41
C SER A 214 -7.46 9.45 0.28
N MET A 215 -7.08 8.88 1.42
CA MET A 215 -5.90 9.33 2.14
C MET A 215 -4.63 9.05 1.33
N HIS A 216 -4.48 7.84 0.81
CA HIS A 216 -3.30 7.44 0.01
C HIS A 216 -3.08 8.34 -1.21
N THR A 217 -4.12 8.64 -1.96
CA THR A 217 -4.02 9.50 -3.15
C THR A 217 -3.57 10.90 -2.77
N LEU A 218 -4.14 11.47 -1.70
CA LEU A 218 -3.76 12.81 -1.25
C LEU A 218 -2.34 12.85 -0.69
N THR A 219 -1.95 11.87 0.12
CA THR A 219 -0.64 11.85 0.81
C THR A 219 0.51 11.42 -0.10
N THR A 220 0.25 10.63 -1.13
CA THR A 220 1.29 10.10 -2.02
C THR A 220 1.47 10.91 -3.29
N TYR A 221 0.36 11.39 -3.88
CA TYR A 221 0.40 12.05 -5.19
C TYR A 221 0.12 13.55 -5.13
N TYR A 222 -0.90 13.98 -4.39
CA TYR A 222 -1.38 15.38 -4.45
C TYR A 222 -0.73 16.29 -3.42
N ASN A 223 -0.09 15.73 -2.39
CA ASN A 223 0.75 16.50 -1.47
C ASN A 223 1.84 17.29 -2.21
N GLN A 224 2.47 16.66 -3.23
CA GLN A 224 3.53 17.27 -4.01
C GLN A 224 3.03 18.52 -4.76
N LEU A 225 1.84 18.43 -5.36
CA LEU A 225 1.20 19.53 -6.09
C LEU A 225 0.75 20.64 -5.13
N GLN A 226 0.24 20.27 -3.95
CA GLN A 226 -0.11 21.26 -2.92
C GLN A 226 1.13 21.98 -2.39
N TYR A 227 2.21 21.25 -2.12
CA TYR A 227 3.45 21.84 -1.64
C TYR A 227 4.03 22.85 -2.65
N GLU A 228 3.99 22.52 -3.93
CA GLU A 228 4.39 23.42 -5.01
C GLU A 228 3.49 24.67 -5.04
N SER A 229 2.16 24.48 -4.95
CA SER A 229 1.18 25.59 -5.02
C SER A 229 1.30 26.60 -3.87
N VAL A 230 1.75 26.15 -2.69
CA VAL A 230 1.99 27.03 -1.51
C VAL A 230 3.44 27.49 -1.41
N GLY A 231 4.26 27.24 -2.45
CA GLY A 231 5.62 27.76 -2.57
C GLY A 231 6.68 27.04 -1.73
N ILE A 232 6.44 25.77 -1.34
CA ILE A 232 7.48 24.96 -0.69
C ILE A 232 8.51 24.56 -1.76
N PRO A 233 9.80 24.87 -1.58
CA PRO A 233 10.83 24.45 -2.53
C PRO A 233 10.96 22.94 -2.62
N VAL A 234 11.12 22.39 -3.83
CA VAL A 234 11.21 20.95 -4.12
C VAL A 234 12.28 20.23 -3.29
N GLN A 235 13.35 20.94 -2.93
CA GLN A 235 14.41 20.42 -2.04
C GLN A 235 13.90 19.95 -0.67
N TRP A 236 12.76 20.44 -0.17
CA TRP A 236 12.19 20.03 1.10
C TRP A 236 11.28 18.78 0.98
N PHE A 237 10.84 18.41 -0.23
CA PHE A 237 9.89 17.32 -0.44
C PHE A 237 10.40 15.98 0.08
N GLY A 238 11.71 15.71 -0.07
CA GLY A 238 12.29 14.50 0.48
C GLY A 238 12.26 14.49 2.02
N ILE A 239 12.57 15.60 2.68
CA ILE A 239 12.53 15.72 4.15
C ILE A 239 11.08 15.54 4.64
N LEU A 240 10.10 16.19 3.99
CA LEU A 240 8.70 16.06 4.34
C LEU A 240 8.23 14.60 4.15
N PHE A 241 8.61 13.96 3.05
CA PHE A 241 8.28 12.55 2.80
C PHE A 241 8.96 11.60 3.82
N MET A 242 10.17 11.92 4.27
CA MET A 242 10.82 11.19 5.37
C MET A 242 10.02 11.34 6.68
N ILE A 243 9.53 12.54 7.01
CA ILE A 243 8.69 12.77 8.19
C ILE A 243 7.39 11.95 8.07
N MET A 244 6.72 11.95 6.91
CA MET A 244 5.55 11.11 6.64
C MET A 244 5.82 9.62 6.93
N ASN A 245 6.96 9.09 6.47
CA ASN A 245 7.33 7.70 6.76
C ASN A 245 7.54 7.44 8.26
N LEU A 246 8.07 8.40 9.01
CA LEU A 246 8.20 8.29 10.47
C LEU A 246 6.84 8.40 11.17
N VAL A 247 5.97 9.30 10.72
CA VAL A 247 4.59 9.44 11.25
C VAL A 247 3.77 8.18 10.99
N SER A 248 3.99 7.47 9.88
CA SER A 248 3.29 6.20 9.60
C SER A 248 3.55 5.11 10.65
N LEU A 249 4.64 5.22 11.43
CA LEU A 249 4.93 4.32 12.55
C LEU A 249 4.02 4.55 13.77
N SER A 250 3.16 5.57 13.75
CA SER A 250 2.16 5.87 14.79
C SER A 250 1.17 4.73 15.05
N THR A 251 1.09 3.75 14.15
CA THR A 251 0.34 2.50 14.35
C THR A 251 0.72 1.77 15.64
N GLY A 252 1.94 1.94 16.14
CA GLY A 252 2.37 1.39 17.42
C GLY A 252 1.60 1.94 18.63
N LEU A 253 0.84 3.05 18.48
CA LEU A 253 0.00 3.63 19.52
C LEU A 253 -1.41 3.04 19.55
N LEU A 254 -1.80 2.23 18.56
CA LEU A 254 -3.17 1.71 18.42
C LEU A 254 -3.63 0.92 19.63
N ASP A 255 -2.80 0.04 20.18
CA ASP A 255 -3.15 -0.76 21.36
C ASP A 255 -3.50 0.13 22.55
N THR A 256 -2.74 1.23 22.75
CA THR A 256 -3.00 2.18 23.83
C THR A 256 -4.29 2.97 23.61
N ILE A 257 -4.57 3.34 22.36
CA ILE A 257 -5.77 4.10 21.99
C ILE A 257 -7.01 3.21 22.11
N THR A 258 -6.97 1.98 21.60
CA THR A 258 -8.11 1.06 21.61
C THR A 258 -8.44 0.50 22.99
N GLN A 259 -7.52 0.57 23.96
CA GLN A 259 -7.81 0.33 25.36
C GLN A 259 -8.68 1.43 25.99
N ARG A 260 -8.63 2.65 25.46
CA ARG A 260 -9.39 3.82 25.99
C ARG A 260 -10.64 4.14 25.19
N ILE A 261 -10.60 3.92 23.90
CA ILE A 261 -11.69 4.22 22.96
C ILE A 261 -12.03 2.91 22.25
N GLN A 262 -13.31 2.55 22.26
CA GLN A 262 -13.77 1.36 21.55
C GLN A 262 -13.35 1.43 20.05
N ARG A 263 -12.78 0.33 19.53
CA ARG A 263 -12.21 0.22 18.18
C ARG A 263 -13.12 0.80 17.08
N ASP A 264 -14.40 0.43 17.08
CA ASP A 264 -15.33 0.87 16.05
C ASP A 264 -15.66 2.37 16.14
N HIS A 265 -15.72 2.94 17.36
CA HIS A 265 -15.85 4.39 17.53
C HIS A 265 -14.60 5.14 17.08
N PHE A 266 -13.42 4.61 17.38
CA PHE A 266 -12.18 5.21 16.91
C PHE A 266 -12.09 5.18 15.38
N MET A 267 -12.52 4.09 14.74
CA MET A 267 -12.61 4.03 13.28
C MET A 267 -13.54 5.11 12.70
N MET A 268 -14.73 5.31 13.29
CA MET A 268 -15.62 6.38 12.86
C MET A 268 -15.01 7.77 13.02
N MET A 269 -14.23 8.00 14.11
CA MET A 269 -13.48 9.25 14.30
C MET A 269 -12.44 9.45 13.19
N LEU A 270 -11.75 8.40 12.74
CA LEU A 270 -10.78 8.49 11.63
C LEU A 270 -11.46 8.92 10.33
N PHE A 271 -12.66 8.41 10.01
CA PHE A 271 -13.45 8.85 8.85
C PHE A 271 -13.79 10.33 8.92
N VAL A 272 -14.29 10.80 10.09
CA VAL A 272 -14.63 12.20 10.31
C VAL A 272 -13.37 13.07 10.19
N MET A 273 -12.29 12.67 10.82
CA MET A 273 -11.01 13.38 10.77
C MET A 273 -10.51 13.50 9.32
N ALA A 274 -10.54 12.40 8.56
CA ALA A 274 -10.13 12.40 7.16
C ALA A 274 -10.98 13.33 6.30
N ALA A 275 -12.31 13.34 6.48
CA ALA A 275 -13.20 14.26 5.78
C ALA A 275 -12.90 15.73 6.14
N VAL A 276 -12.72 16.03 7.43
CA VAL A 276 -12.39 17.39 7.91
C VAL A 276 -11.04 17.85 7.36
N LEU A 277 -10.01 17.00 7.37
CA LEU A 277 -8.69 17.31 6.82
C LEU A 277 -8.77 17.53 5.30
N SER A 278 -9.56 16.72 4.57
CA SER A 278 -9.76 16.89 3.12
C SER A 278 -10.49 18.20 2.77
N ILE A 279 -11.40 18.65 3.63
CA ILE A 279 -12.03 19.97 3.48
C ILE A 279 -11.05 21.07 3.89
N GLY A 280 -10.32 20.88 4.99
CA GLY A 280 -9.37 21.85 5.52
C GLY A 280 -8.27 22.23 4.53
N ILE A 281 -7.77 21.25 3.74
CA ILE A 281 -6.73 21.52 2.75
C ILE A 281 -7.23 22.43 1.60
N ILE A 282 -8.53 22.43 1.30
CA ILE A 282 -9.14 23.30 0.27
C ILE A 282 -8.93 24.77 0.59
N PHE A 283 -9.02 25.13 1.88
CA PHE A 283 -8.94 26.51 2.34
C PHE A 283 -7.53 26.91 2.80
N THR A 284 -6.55 26.00 2.64
CA THR A 284 -5.21 26.19 3.15
C THR A 284 -4.30 26.78 2.08
N HIS A 285 -3.76 27.98 2.35
CA HIS A 285 -2.74 28.66 1.54
C HIS A 285 -1.40 28.79 2.29
N SER A 286 -1.31 28.21 3.48
CA SER A 286 -0.11 28.21 4.31
C SER A 286 0.71 26.94 4.09
N ALA A 287 2.02 27.09 3.84
CA ALA A 287 2.95 25.98 3.71
C ALA A 287 2.96 25.11 4.96
N ILE A 288 3.07 25.73 6.16
CA ILE A 288 3.11 25.00 7.43
C ILE A 288 1.82 24.21 7.67
N LEU A 289 0.66 24.84 7.46
CA LEU A 289 -0.63 24.19 7.69
C LEU A 289 -0.88 23.06 6.68
N SER A 290 -0.46 23.22 5.42
CA SER A 290 -0.51 22.15 4.42
C SER A 290 0.30 20.93 4.87
N VAL A 291 1.53 21.11 5.34
CA VAL A 291 2.36 20.03 5.87
C VAL A 291 1.67 19.33 7.04
N VAL A 292 1.21 20.10 8.04
CA VAL A 292 0.54 19.51 9.23
C VAL A 292 -0.69 18.71 8.85
N ILE A 293 -1.51 19.19 7.90
CA ILE A 293 -2.70 18.47 7.43
C ILE A 293 -2.29 17.14 6.78
N PHE A 294 -1.28 17.12 5.90
CA PHE A 294 -0.85 15.87 5.26
C PHE A 294 -0.22 14.90 6.27
N GLU A 295 0.54 15.37 7.25
CA GLU A 295 1.07 14.50 8.31
C GLU A 295 -0.06 13.87 9.15
N CYS A 296 -1.11 14.64 9.47
CA CYS A 296 -2.29 14.12 10.14
C CYS A 296 -3.05 13.10 9.26
N MET A 297 -3.11 13.33 7.93
CA MET A 297 -3.69 12.37 6.99
C MET A 297 -2.91 11.06 6.95
N VAL A 298 -1.56 11.11 6.92
CA VAL A 298 -0.71 9.91 6.96
C VAL A 298 -0.91 9.13 8.26
N CYS A 299 -1.02 9.82 9.39
CA CYS A 299 -1.33 9.18 10.66
C CYS A 299 -2.68 8.46 10.62
N ALA A 300 -3.73 9.12 10.09
CA ALA A 300 -5.05 8.53 9.92
C ALA A 300 -5.05 7.33 8.97
N GLU A 301 -4.36 7.43 7.83
CA GLU A 301 -4.21 6.36 6.85
C GLU A 301 -3.59 5.11 7.48
N SER A 302 -2.45 5.28 8.14
CA SER A 302 -1.70 4.20 8.76
C SER A 302 -2.51 3.47 9.83
N MET A 303 -3.19 4.22 10.70
CA MET A 303 -4.07 3.66 11.73
C MET A 303 -5.28 2.95 11.13
N THR A 304 -5.89 3.53 10.09
CA THR A 304 -7.02 2.94 9.38
C THR A 304 -6.64 1.60 8.76
N TYR A 305 -5.49 1.55 8.08
CA TYR A 305 -5.01 0.32 7.44
C TYR A 305 -4.85 -0.82 8.44
N ALA A 306 -4.23 -0.55 9.59
CA ALA A 306 -4.03 -1.57 10.64
C ALA A 306 -5.38 -2.06 11.23
N LEU A 307 -6.30 -1.13 11.54
CA LEU A 307 -7.62 -1.47 12.10
C LEU A 307 -8.49 -2.22 11.10
N MET A 308 -8.48 -1.84 9.82
CA MET A 308 -9.26 -2.54 8.79
C MET A 308 -8.74 -3.96 8.55
N ASN A 309 -7.42 -4.16 8.57
CA ASN A 309 -6.83 -5.50 8.50
C ASN A 309 -7.28 -6.37 9.68
N ASP A 310 -7.34 -5.83 10.89
CA ASP A 310 -7.81 -6.52 12.08
C ASP A 310 -9.30 -6.91 11.93
N ILE A 311 -10.18 -5.96 11.57
CA ILE A 311 -11.61 -6.19 11.33
C ILE A 311 -11.84 -7.24 10.25
N GLN A 312 -11.11 -7.18 9.14
CA GLN A 312 -11.21 -8.14 8.05
C GLN A 312 -10.83 -9.54 8.50
N ASN A 313 -9.73 -9.65 9.27
CA ASN A 313 -9.24 -10.93 9.78
C ASN A 313 -10.17 -11.55 10.84
N GLU A 314 -10.75 -10.75 11.72
CA GLU A 314 -11.71 -11.19 12.75
C GLU A 314 -13.02 -11.70 12.13
N SER A 315 -13.41 -11.13 11.00
CA SER A 315 -14.70 -11.44 10.35
C SER A 315 -14.71 -12.73 9.54
N ILE A 316 -13.60 -13.47 9.51
CA ILE A 316 -13.48 -14.73 8.76
C ILE A 316 -13.69 -15.91 9.68
N ASP A 317 -14.96 -16.34 9.81
CA ASP A 317 -15.33 -17.55 10.55
C ASP A 317 -15.79 -18.64 9.58
N GLY A 318 -15.29 -19.87 9.78
CA GLY A 318 -15.78 -21.08 9.07
C GLY A 318 -15.48 -21.15 7.56
N THR A 319 -14.73 -20.19 7.01
CA THR A 319 -14.30 -20.16 5.59
C THR A 319 -12.78 -20.24 5.46
N PRO A 320 -12.24 -20.73 4.30
CA PRO A 320 -10.80 -20.73 4.05
C PRO A 320 -10.24 -19.30 4.09
N ARG A 321 -9.49 -19.00 5.13
CA ARG A 321 -8.99 -17.63 5.42
C ARG A 321 -8.21 -17.03 4.24
N ALA A 322 -7.32 -17.82 3.64
CA ALA A 322 -6.52 -17.39 2.50
C ALA A 322 -7.36 -16.99 1.29
N SER A 323 -8.34 -17.81 0.91
CA SER A 323 -9.23 -17.53 -0.23
C SER A 323 -10.12 -16.31 0.01
N THR A 324 -10.59 -16.12 1.25
CA THR A 324 -11.42 -14.95 1.61
C THR A 324 -10.61 -13.66 1.56
N LEU A 325 -9.40 -13.66 2.11
CA LEU A 325 -8.51 -12.50 2.06
C LEU A 325 -8.07 -12.16 0.62
N SER A 326 -7.85 -13.18 -0.22
CA SER A 326 -7.54 -12.96 -1.64
C SER A 326 -8.72 -12.30 -2.38
N LEU A 327 -9.97 -12.68 -2.10
CA LEU A 327 -11.14 -11.99 -2.66
C LEU A 327 -11.28 -10.55 -2.15
N TYR A 328 -10.95 -10.28 -0.87
CA TYR A 328 -10.92 -8.91 -0.36
C TYR A 328 -9.86 -8.07 -1.07
N SER A 329 -8.67 -8.62 -1.26
CA SER A 329 -7.59 -7.97 -2.01
C SER A 329 -7.99 -7.68 -3.46
N LEU A 330 -8.62 -8.65 -4.14
CA LEU A 330 -9.16 -8.46 -5.49
C LEU A 330 -10.14 -7.29 -5.57
N PHE A 331 -11.09 -7.22 -4.62
CA PHE A 331 -12.04 -6.11 -4.53
C PHE A 331 -11.33 -4.77 -4.33
N GLN A 332 -10.33 -4.73 -3.43
CA GLN A 332 -9.54 -3.52 -3.18
C GLN A 332 -8.81 -3.07 -4.46
N HIS A 333 -8.09 -3.95 -5.15
CA HIS A 333 -7.37 -3.59 -6.37
C HIS A 333 -8.29 -3.10 -7.49
N LEU A 334 -9.47 -3.72 -7.67
CA LEU A 334 -10.47 -3.22 -8.61
C LEU A 334 -10.99 -1.84 -8.21
N GLY A 335 -11.24 -1.65 -6.91
CA GLY A 335 -11.66 -0.36 -6.39
C GLY A 335 -10.61 0.74 -6.59
N MET A 336 -9.34 0.45 -6.31
CA MET A 336 -8.20 1.35 -6.54
C MET A 336 -8.13 1.85 -7.99
N PHE A 337 -8.41 0.99 -8.96
CA PHE A 337 -8.48 1.41 -10.36
C PHE A 337 -9.54 2.52 -10.57
N PHE A 338 -10.77 2.29 -10.10
CA PHE A 338 -11.86 3.25 -10.31
C PHE A 338 -11.67 4.53 -9.49
N THR A 339 -11.24 4.42 -8.24
CA THR A 339 -10.98 5.59 -7.38
C THR A 339 -9.82 6.41 -7.93
N GLY A 340 -8.71 5.79 -8.34
CA GLY A 340 -7.55 6.47 -8.91
C GLY A 340 -7.89 7.26 -10.18
N VAL A 341 -8.67 6.69 -11.10
CA VAL A 341 -9.15 7.41 -12.30
C VAL A 341 -10.09 8.55 -11.90
N SER A 342 -11.01 8.33 -10.95
CA SER A 342 -11.92 9.37 -10.47
C SER A 342 -11.19 10.56 -9.85
N PHE A 343 -10.18 10.29 -9.04
CA PHE A 343 -9.32 11.33 -8.47
C PHE A 343 -8.52 12.06 -9.56
N GLY A 344 -8.00 11.34 -10.54
CA GLY A 344 -7.28 11.94 -11.67
C GLY A 344 -8.15 12.91 -12.45
N VAL A 345 -9.39 12.52 -12.81
CA VAL A 345 -10.35 13.38 -13.52
C VAL A 345 -10.70 14.61 -12.67
N ALA A 346 -10.96 14.43 -11.38
CA ALA A 346 -11.24 15.54 -10.49
C ALA A 346 -10.06 16.51 -10.38
N ALA A 347 -8.84 15.99 -10.29
CA ALA A 347 -7.63 16.79 -10.14
C ALA A 347 -7.20 17.50 -11.43
N ASP A 348 -7.44 16.93 -12.61
CA ASP A 348 -7.25 17.62 -13.90
C ASP A 348 -8.21 18.82 -14.03
N HIS A 349 -9.39 18.76 -13.39
CA HIS A 349 -10.27 19.92 -13.31
C HIS A 349 -9.75 20.96 -12.30
N SER A 350 -9.47 20.53 -11.06
CA SER A 350 -8.78 21.32 -10.03
C SER A 350 -8.38 20.45 -8.84
N LEU A 351 -7.29 20.81 -8.15
CA LEU A 351 -6.93 20.14 -6.88
C LEU A 351 -8.03 20.26 -5.83
N THR A 352 -8.74 21.39 -5.80
CA THR A 352 -9.90 21.62 -4.94
C THR A 352 -11.02 20.58 -5.18
N ALA A 353 -11.28 20.23 -6.45
CA ALA A 353 -12.25 19.20 -6.80
C ALA A 353 -11.81 17.82 -6.31
N ALA A 354 -10.53 17.49 -6.41
CA ALA A 354 -9.98 16.23 -5.89
C ALA A 354 -10.08 16.14 -4.36
N TYR A 355 -9.76 17.22 -3.65
CA TYR A 355 -9.93 17.29 -2.20
C TYR A 355 -11.40 17.19 -1.77
N GLY A 356 -12.31 17.82 -2.52
CA GLY A 356 -13.76 17.70 -2.33
C GLY A 356 -14.25 16.26 -2.56
N LEU A 357 -13.74 15.58 -3.61
CA LEU A 357 -14.04 14.17 -3.87
C LEU A 357 -13.57 13.27 -2.73
N SER A 358 -12.38 13.51 -2.18
CA SER A 358 -11.87 12.80 -1.00
C SER A 358 -12.82 12.95 0.19
N ALA A 359 -13.27 14.17 0.48
CA ALA A 359 -14.23 14.41 1.57
C ALA A 359 -15.54 13.63 1.35
N VAL A 360 -16.08 13.63 0.13
CA VAL A 360 -17.28 12.86 -0.24
C VAL A 360 -17.03 11.35 -0.03
N PHE A 361 -15.91 10.81 -0.49
CA PHE A 361 -15.56 9.41 -0.31
C PHE A 361 -15.42 9.04 1.17
N CYS A 362 -14.81 9.88 1.99
CA CYS A 362 -14.74 9.66 3.44
C CYS A 362 -16.13 9.63 4.09
N VAL A 363 -17.06 10.52 3.70
CA VAL A 363 -18.43 10.55 4.22
C VAL A 363 -19.22 9.31 3.76
N VAL A 364 -19.13 8.93 2.49
CA VAL A 364 -19.78 7.72 1.96
C VAL A 364 -19.21 6.47 2.64
N GLY A 365 -17.90 6.42 2.83
CA GLY A 365 -17.23 5.35 3.57
C GLY A 365 -17.71 5.26 5.02
N LEU A 366 -17.85 6.39 5.71
CA LEU A 366 -18.39 6.45 7.07
C LEU A 366 -19.83 5.89 7.14
N ILE A 367 -20.70 6.30 6.20
CA ILE A 367 -22.08 5.81 6.13
C ILE A 367 -22.08 4.29 5.93
N SER A 368 -21.24 3.78 5.01
CA SER A 368 -21.11 2.35 4.74
C SER A 368 -20.61 1.57 5.97
N TYR A 369 -19.63 2.15 6.70
CA TYR A 369 -19.11 1.56 7.93
C TYR A 369 -20.17 1.51 9.05
N ILE A 370 -20.90 2.60 9.27
CA ILE A 370 -21.98 2.68 10.26
C ILE A 370 -23.10 1.66 9.94
N PHE A 371 -23.45 1.51 8.66
CA PHE A 371 -24.42 0.51 8.23
C PHE A 371 -23.99 -0.91 8.59
N TRP A 372 -22.74 -1.26 8.31
CA TRP A 372 -22.19 -2.56 8.69
C TRP A 372 -22.17 -2.75 10.21
N TYR A 373 -21.69 -1.76 10.96
CA TYR A 373 -21.60 -1.81 12.42
C TYR A 373 -22.95 -2.06 13.09
N LYS A 374 -24.00 -1.35 12.65
CA LYS A 374 -25.36 -1.54 13.15
C LYS A 374 -25.89 -2.94 12.83
N ASN A 375 -25.68 -3.45 11.64
CA ASN A 375 -26.13 -4.78 11.25
C ASN A 375 -25.43 -5.88 12.06
N ARG A 376 -24.11 -5.77 12.28
CA ARG A 376 -23.33 -6.68 13.12
C ARG A 376 -23.85 -6.68 14.55
N SER A 377 -24.09 -5.53 15.14
CA SER A 377 -24.59 -5.41 16.52
C SER A 377 -26.00 -5.96 16.72
N MET A 378 -26.86 -5.91 15.71
CA MET A 378 -28.19 -6.52 15.73
C MET A 378 -28.12 -8.06 15.70
N LEU A 379 -27.20 -8.63 14.92
CA LEU A 379 -27.00 -10.09 14.83
C LEU A 379 -26.50 -10.66 16.15
N VAL A 380 -25.50 -10.04 16.77
CA VAL A 380 -24.96 -10.45 18.09
C VAL A 380 -26.05 -10.42 19.15
N LYS A 381 -26.85 -9.34 19.23
CA LYS A 381 -27.96 -9.25 20.19
C LYS A 381 -29.07 -10.29 19.97
N LYS A 382 -29.25 -10.75 18.72
CA LYS A 382 -30.23 -11.78 18.39
C LYS A 382 -29.73 -13.15 18.86
N GLU A 383 -28.46 -13.47 18.62
CA GLU A 383 -27.82 -14.71 19.09
C GLU A 383 -27.79 -14.80 20.63
N GLU A 384 -27.48 -13.70 21.33
CA GLU A 384 -27.53 -13.63 22.79
C GLU A 384 -28.95 -13.87 23.35
N LYS A 385 -29.99 -13.40 22.68
CA LYS A 385 -31.39 -13.64 23.08
C LYS A 385 -31.86 -15.07 22.81
N GLU A 386 -31.33 -15.72 21.78
CA GLU A 386 -31.65 -17.09 21.42
C GLU A 386 -30.88 -18.10 22.31
N SER A 387 -29.72 -17.71 22.85
CA SER A 387 -28.90 -18.54 23.74
C SER A 387 -29.26 -18.42 25.23
N ASN A 388 -30.08 -17.44 25.62
CA ASN A 388 -30.58 -17.24 26.98
C ASN A 388 -32.13 -17.16 26.94
N PRO A 389 -32.84 -18.34 26.91
CA PRO A 389 -34.30 -18.37 26.93
C PRO A 389 -34.90 -17.97 28.29
#